data_b686346f69c9e49713c46161ef79fa08
#
_entry.id   b686346f69c9e49713c46161ef79fa08
#
_cell.length_a   1.000
_cell.length_b   1.000
_cell.length_c   1.000
_cell.angle_alpha   90.00
_cell.angle_beta   90.00
_cell.angle_gamma   90.00
#
_symmetry.space_group_name_H-M   'P 1'
#
loop_
_entity.id
_entity.type
_entity.pdbx_description
1 polymer ?
#
loop_
_entity_poly.entity_id
_entity_poly.type
_entity_poly.pdbx_seq_one_letter_code
_entity_poly.pdbx_strand_id
1 'polypeptide(L)'
;MDWELILKCINYNRKVQFHLWGPVRCNNIPKNPNIIFHGVVEHERIYDEIKDTDCLIMPFILNDIIYAVDPVKLYEYISFGKCIISIKYPEVERLIDFVWEYESDIEFIELVNRLTTGELQPKYSEKQQIDFINNNTWESRVSEIISKKPLNIK
;
A
#
# COMPACT_ATOMS: atom_id res chain seq x y z
N MET A 1 -10.98 2.24 -3.33
CA MET A 1 -10.17 3.42 -3.75
C MET A 1 -10.95 4.67 -3.37
N ASP A 2 -10.34 5.55 -2.63
CA ASP A 2 -10.92 6.85 -2.27
C ASP A 2 -10.52 7.92 -3.31
N TRP A 3 -11.39 8.11 -4.29
CA TRP A 3 -11.17 9.09 -5.36
C TRP A 3 -11.29 10.53 -4.89
N GLU A 4 -12.12 10.78 -3.88
CA GLU A 4 -12.30 12.12 -3.33
C GLU A 4 -11.03 12.59 -2.65
N LEU A 5 -10.40 11.74 -1.84
CA LEU A 5 -9.11 11.98 -1.21
C LEU A 5 -8.02 12.27 -2.25
N ILE A 6 -7.93 11.43 -3.30
CA ILE A 6 -6.95 11.62 -4.38
C ILE A 6 -7.14 12.97 -5.08
N LEU A 7 -8.37 13.33 -5.40
CA LEU A 7 -8.64 14.63 -6.03
C LEU A 7 -8.33 15.81 -5.10
N LYS A 8 -8.63 15.71 -3.81
CA LYS A 8 -8.25 16.73 -2.81
C LYS A 8 -6.73 16.89 -2.76
N CYS A 9 -5.99 15.80 -2.74
CA CYS A 9 -4.53 15.82 -2.75
C CYS A 9 -3.97 16.49 -4.02
N ILE A 10 -4.46 16.15 -5.20
CA ILE A 10 -4.04 16.78 -6.47
C ILE A 10 -4.37 18.27 -6.47
N ASN A 11 -5.53 18.68 -5.97
CA ASN A 11 -5.90 20.08 -5.89
C ASN A 11 -4.99 20.89 -4.97
N TYR A 12 -4.52 20.27 -3.89
CA TYR A 12 -3.57 20.87 -2.95
C TYR A 12 -2.17 20.98 -3.57
N ASN A 13 -1.70 19.91 -4.22
CA ASN A 13 -0.38 19.86 -4.85
C ASN A 13 -0.45 19.27 -6.27
N ARG A 14 -0.51 20.16 -7.27
CA ARG A 14 -0.64 19.79 -8.68
C ARG A 14 0.59 19.11 -9.30
N LYS A 15 1.69 19.00 -8.56
CA LYS A 15 2.89 18.28 -9.01
C LYS A 15 2.79 16.78 -8.75
N VAL A 16 1.89 16.35 -7.86
CA VAL A 16 1.69 14.96 -7.53
C VAL A 16 0.96 14.26 -8.67
N GLN A 17 1.46 13.09 -9.06
CA GLN A 17 0.82 12.20 -10.02
C GLN A 17 0.50 10.86 -9.35
N PHE A 18 -0.67 10.34 -9.62
CA PHE A 18 -1.11 9.04 -9.14
C PHE A 18 -1.13 8.06 -10.31
N HIS A 19 -0.29 7.04 -10.22
CA HIS A 19 -0.15 5.98 -11.20
C HIS A 19 -0.89 4.73 -10.72
N LEU A 20 -1.72 4.14 -11.56
CA LEU A 20 -2.53 2.97 -11.23
C LEU A 20 -2.28 1.84 -12.21
N TRP A 21 -1.89 0.69 -11.67
CA TRP A 21 -1.73 -0.55 -12.42
C TRP A 21 -2.82 -1.52 -12.03
N GLY A 22 -3.46 -2.13 -12.99
CA GLY A 22 -4.49 -3.13 -12.79
C GLY A 22 -5.75 -2.89 -13.62
N PRO A 23 -6.72 -3.82 -13.53
CA PRO A 23 -7.96 -3.70 -14.27
C PRO A 23 -8.87 -2.63 -13.66
N VAL A 24 -9.40 -1.79 -14.51
CA VAL A 24 -10.37 -0.76 -14.13
C VAL A 24 -11.78 -1.38 -14.21
N ARG A 25 -12.47 -1.49 -13.07
CA ARG A 25 -13.81 -2.11 -12.97
C ARG A 25 -14.90 -1.17 -12.45
N CYS A 26 -14.64 0.14 -12.38
CA CYS A 26 -15.62 1.11 -11.90
C CYS A 26 -15.97 2.15 -12.98
N ASN A 27 -17.24 2.59 -12.97
CA ASN A 27 -17.77 3.52 -13.99
C ASN A 27 -17.50 5.00 -13.67
N ASN A 28 -17.13 5.33 -12.42
CA ASN A 28 -17.01 6.71 -11.94
C ASN A 28 -15.55 7.07 -11.63
N ILE A 29 -14.67 6.88 -12.61
CA ILE A 29 -13.28 7.25 -12.46
C ILE A 29 -13.12 8.74 -12.76
N PRO A 30 -12.48 9.52 -11.88
CA PRO A 30 -12.22 10.92 -12.15
C PRO A 30 -11.34 11.10 -13.39
N LYS A 31 -11.75 11.97 -14.30
CA LYS A 31 -10.88 12.40 -15.40
C LYS A 31 -10.01 13.54 -14.91
N ASN A 32 -8.76 13.23 -14.60
CA ASN A 32 -7.77 14.20 -14.15
C ASN A 32 -6.41 13.88 -14.79
N PRO A 33 -5.66 14.84 -15.35
CA PRO A 33 -4.37 14.59 -16.00
C PRO A 33 -3.30 14.05 -15.03
N ASN A 34 -3.48 14.23 -13.72
CA ASN A 34 -2.57 13.72 -12.70
C ASN A 34 -2.95 12.30 -12.23
N ILE A 35 -3.96 11.67 -12.85
CA ILE A 35 -4.32 10.27 -12.61
C ILE A 35 -4.03 9.47 -13.87
N ILE A 36 -3.03 8.62 -13.81
CA ILE A 36 -2.49 7.89 -14.96
C ILE A 36 -2.78 6.39 -14.79
N PHE A 37 -3.50 5.83 -15.75
CA PHE A 37 -3.82 4.40 -15.77
C PHE A 37 -2.91 3.68 -16.74
N HIS A 38 -2.18 2.69 -16.23
CA HIS A 38 -1.25 1.85 -17.01
C HIS A 38 -1.89 0.54 -17.51
N GLY A 39 -3.10 0.24 -17.03
CA GLY A 39 -3.77 -1.01 -17.37
C GLY A 39 -3.24 -2.21 -16.61
N VAL A 40 -3.49 -3.40 -17.16
CA VAL A 40 -3.07 -4.66 -16.56
C VAL A 40 -1.62 -4.96 -16.94
N VAL A 41 -0.81 -5.27 -15.95
CA VAL A 41 0.58 -5.67 -16.10
C VAL A 41 0.77 -7.05 -15.47
N GLU A 42 1.61 -7.88 -16.05
CA GLU A 42 1.98 -9.18 -15.51
C GLU A 42 2.70 -9.00 -14.17
N HIS A 43 2.45 -9.90 -13.23
CA HIS A 43 2.94 -9.78 -11.85
C HIS A 43 4.47 -9.68 -11.79
N GLU A 44 5.16 -10.44 -12.63
CA GLU A 44 6.63 -10.47 -12.70
C GLU A 44 7.24 -9.13 -13.16
N ARG A 45 6.45 -8.32 -13.88
CA ARG A 45 6.88 -7.03 -14.41
C ARG A 45 6.55 -5.85 -13.50
N ILE A 46 5.73 -6.05 -12.47
CA ILE A 46 5.24 -4.93 -11.64
C ILE A 46 6.39 -4.17 -10.98
N TYR A 47 7.46 -4.85 -10.57
CA TYR A 47 8.63 -4.23 -9.98
C TYR A 47 9.30 -3.23 -10.94
N ASP A 48 9.46 -3.60 -12.20
CA ASP A 48 10.05 -2.73 -13.22
C ASP A 48 9.16 -1.52 -13.54
N GLU A 49 7.86 -1.73 -13.51
CA GLU A 49 6.87 -0.68 -13.80
C GLU A 49 6.83 0.39 -12.69
N ILE A 50 7.00 -0.01 -11.43
CA ILE A 50 6.92 0.91 -10.29
C ILE A 50 8.28 1.46 -9.85
N LYS A 51 9.39 1.07 -10.48
CA LYS A 51 10.75 1.42 -10.03
C LYS A 51 10.96 2.92 -9.86
N ASP A 52 10.34 3.73 -10.71
CA ASP A 52 10.47 5.19 -10.73
C ASP A 52 9.39 5.90 -9.88
N THR A 53 8.55 5.16 -9.15
CA THR A 53 7.59 5.76 -8.21
C THR A 53 8.26 6.09 -6.88
N ASP A 54 7.86 7.19 -6.27
CA ASP A 54 8.40 7.62 -4.97
C ASP A 54 7.75 6.88 -3.80
N CYS A 55 6.47 6.49 -3.95
CA CYS A 55 5.68 5.92 -2.87
C CYS A 55 4.60 4.97 -3.41
N LEU A 56 4.29 3.96 -2.65
CA LEU A 56 3.14 3.08 -2.87
C LEU A 56 2.04 3.44 -1.88
N ILE A 57 0.81 3.52 -2.37
CA ILE A 57 -0.31 3.98 -1.54
C ILE A 57 -1.45 2.97 -1.49
N MET A 58 -2.16 2.95 -0.38
CA MET A 58 -3.38 2.16 -0.20
C MET A 58 -4.52 3.05 0.35
N PRO A 59 -5.11 3.91 -0.50
CA PRO A 59 -6.15 4.85 -0.11
C PRO A 59 -7.53 4.19 -0.25
N PHE A 60 -7.89 3.36 0.73
CA PHE A 60 -9.17 2.68 0.76
C PHE A 60 -10.20 3.50 1.55
N ILE A 61 -11.47 3.40 1.14
CA ILE A 61 -12.60 3.80 1.95
C ILE A 61 -12.87 2.68 2.95
N LEU A 62 -12.78 2.99 4.24
CA LEU A 62 -13.02 2.01 5.30
C LEU A 62 -14.49 1.59 5.33
N ASN A 63 -14.72 0.30 5.39
CA ASN A 63 -16.00 -0.35 5.58
C ASN A 63 -15.79 -1.71 6.26
N ASP A 64 -16.87 -2.39 6.64
CA ASP A 64 -16.81 -3.66 7.36
C ASP A 64 -15.98 -4.73 6.65
N ILE A 65 -15.95 -4.71 5.31
CA ILE A 65 -15.16 -5.64 4.51
C ILE A 65 -13.67 -5.31 4.67
N ILE A 66 -13.28 -4.05 4.51
CA ILE A 66 -11.87 -3.62 4.63
C ILE A 66 -11.34 -3.86 6.03
N TYR A 67 -12.16 -3.62 7.07
CA TYR A 67 -11.76 -3.91 8.45
C TYR A 67 -11.44 -5.38 8.73
N ALA A 68 -12.01 -6.31 7.95
CA ALA A 68 -11.82 -7.76 8.09
C ALA A 68 -10.73 -8.32 7.15
N VAL A 69 -10.08 -7.51 6.32
CA VAL A 69 -9.13 -7.96 5.31
C VAL A 69 -7.70 -7.77 5.77
N ASP A 70 -6.93 -8.88 5.82
CA ASP A 70 -5.47 -8.84 5.91
C ASP A 70 -4.90 -8.17 4.64
N PRO A 71 -4.15 -7.07 4.75
CA PRO A 71 -3.70 -6.28 3.60
C PRO A 71 -2.51 -6.94 2.87
N VAL A 72 -2.73 -8.04 2.18
CA VAL A 72 -1.70 -8.79 1.44
C VAL A 72 -0.87 -7.88 0.53
N LYS A 73 -1.47 -6.84 -0.02
CA LYS A 73 -0.77 -5.83 -0.84
C LYS A 73 0.36 -5.11 -0.09
N LEU A 74 0.23 -4.90 1.21
CA LEU A 74 1.29 -4.24 1.98
C LEU A 74 2.53 -5.14 2.12
N TYR A 75 2.38 -6.45 2.15
CA TYR A 75 3.51 -7.38 2.15
C TYR A 75 4.30 -7.28 0.84
N GLU A 76 3.60 -7.17 -0.29
CA GLU A 76 4.23 -6.90 -1.60
C GLU A 76 4.90 -5.53 -1.61
N TYR A 77 4.24 -4.48 -1.11
CA TYR A 77 4.79 -3.12 -1.08
C TYR A 77 6.07 -3.03 -0.24
N ILE A 78 6.11 -3.71 0.91
CA ILE A 78 7.31 -3.80 1.73
C ILE A 78 8.44 -4.48 0.95
N SER A 79 8.13 -5.54 0.17
CA SER A 79 9.13 -6.24 -0.64
C SER A 79 9.75 -5.37 -1.74
N PHE A 80 9.04 -4.33 -2.18
CA PHE A 80 9.55 -3.39 -3.20
C PHE A 80 10.49 -2.32 -2.63
N GLY A 81 10.63 -2.20 -1.30
CA GLY A 81 11.58 -1.27 -0.69
C GLY A 81 11.20 0.20 -0.82
N LYS A 82 9.94 0.51 -1.06
CA LYS A 82 9.44 1.88 -1.27
C LYS A 82 8.84 2.48 -0.01
N CYS A 83 8.71 3.81 0.02
CA CYS A 83 7.84 4.48 0.97
C CYS A 83 6.41 3.95 0.81
N ILE A 84 5.68 3.75 1.91
CA ILE A 84 4.31 3.22 1.87
C ILE A 84 3.42 4.12 2.71
N ILE A 85 2.29 4.54 2.15
CA ILE A 85 1.25 5.31 2.84
C ILE A 85 -0.08 4.55 2.75
N SER A 86 -0.74 4.32 3.87
CA SER A 86 -2.03 3.62 3.94
C SER A 86 -2.99 4.28 4.90
N ILE A 87 -4.29 4.12 4.62
CA ILE A 87 -5.32 4.39 5.62
C ILE A 87 -5.12 3.46 6.82
N LYS A 88 -5.26 4.00 8.04
CA LYS A 88 -5.13 3.24 9.28
C LYS A 88 -6.36 2.38 9.54
N TYR A 89 -6.13 1.11 9.86
CA TYR A 89 -7.11 0.18 10.42
C TYR A 89 -6.36 -0.98 11.11
N PRO A 90 -7.01 -1.80 11.96
CA PRO A 90 -6.31 -2.74 12.86
C PRO A 90 -5.29 -3.65 12.19
N GLU A 91 -5.56 -4.15 10.99
CA GLU A 91 -4.61 -5.03 10.29
C GLU A 91 -3.40 -4.27 9.73
N VAL A 92 -3.53 -2.98 9.42
CA VAL A 92 -2.42 -2.12 8.99
C VAL A 92 -1.55 -1.73 10.19
N GLU A 93 -2.15 -1.47 11.36
CA GLU A 93 -1.40 -1.14 12.59
C GLU A 93 -0.36 -2.21 12.96
N ARG A 94 -0.56 -3.46 12.57
CA ARG A 94 0.43 -4.54 12.73
C ARG A 94 1.70 -4.33 11.90
N LEU A 95 1.64 -3.45 10.89
CA LEU A 95 2.73 -3.09 9.99
C LEU A 95 3.23 -1.67 10.22
N ILE A 96 2.96 -1.08 11.40
CA ILE A 96 3.28 0.31 11.74
C ILE A 96 4.76 0.67 11.54
N ASP A 97 5.66 -0.28 11.71
CA ASP A 97 7.11 -0.09 11.52
C ASP A 97 7.51 0.06 10.04
N PHE A 98 6.61 -0.28 9.12
CA PHE A 98 6.85 -0.29 7.68
C PHE A 98 6.01 0.73 6.92
N VAL A 99 4.88 1.18 7.49
CA VAL A 99 3.85 1.94 6.79
C VAL A 99 3.62 3.28 7.48
N TRP A 100 3.54 4.36 6.71
CA TRP A 100 3.03 5.64 7.16
C TRP A 100 1.50 5.59 7.12
N GLU A 101 0.88 5.73 8.28
CA GLU A 101 -0.58 5.65 8.42
C GLU A 101 -1.19 7.04 8.47
N TYR A 102 -2.42 7.15 7.97
CA TYR A 102 -3.26 8.33 8.11
C TYR A 102 -4.68 7.95 8.50
N GLU A 103 -5.37 8.84 9.20
CA GLU A 103 -6.76 8.69 9.64
C GLU A 103 -7.68 9.73 8.98
N SER A 104 -7.11 10.80 8.41
CA SER A 104 -7.85 11.89 7.80
C SER A 104 -7.24 12.33 6.47
N ASP A 105 -8.07 13.02 5.66
CA ASP A 105 -7.61 13.62 4.38
C ASP A 105 -6.45 14.58 4.59
N ILE A 106 -6.47 15.34 5.69
CA ILE A 106 -5.43 16.32 6.02
C ILE A 106 -4.10 15.60 6.25
N GLU A 107 -4.10 14.55 7.04
CA GLU A 107 -2.90 13.76 7.31
C GLU A 107 -2.34 13.09 6.05
N PHE A 108 -3.22 12.55 5.19
CA PHE A 108 -2.77 11.99 3.91
C PHE A 108 -2.07 13.05 3.05
N ILE A 109 -2.69 14.22 2.89
CA ILE A 109 -2.15 15.34 2.10
C ILE A 109 -0.81 15.80 2.69
N GLU A 110 -0.70 15.87 4.02
CA GLU A 110 0.54 16.24 4.69
C GLU A 110 1.65 15.21 4.44
N LEU A 111 1.37 13.91 4.55
CA LEU A 111 2.33 12.84 4.23
C LEU A 111 2.80 12.92 2.78
N VAL A 112 1.88 13.10 1.83
CA VAL A 112 2.23 13.27 0.41
C VAL A 112 3.06 14.54 0.19
N ASN A 113 2.76 15.63 0.87
CA ASN A 113 3.54 16.86 0.77
C ASN A 113 4.97 16.66 1.30
N ARG A 114 5.14 16.02 2.44
CA ARG A 114 6.45 15.67 3.00
C ARG A 114 7.23 14.72 2.08
N LEU A 115 6.54 13.84 1.36
CA LEU A 115 7.17 13.01 0.32
C LEU A 115 7.74 13.89 -0.80
N THR A 116 6.96 14.86 -1.30
CA THR A 116 7.39 15.74 -2.39
C THR A 116 8.52 16.70 -2.02
N THR A 117 8.73 16.96 -0.72
CA THR A 117 9.86 17.76 -0.20
C THR A 117 11.07 16.89 0.16
N GLY A 118 10.97 15.56 0.01
CA GLY A 118 12.05 14.64 0.36
C GLY A 118 12.19 14.35 1.86
N GLU A 119 11.26 14.85 2.67
CA GLU A 119 11.26 14.64 4.13
C GLU A 119 10.72 13.26 4.53
N LEU A 120 9.92 12.63 3.66
CA LEU A 120 9.36 11.32 3.91
C LEU A 120 10.17 10.25 3.18
N GLN A 121 10.64 9.27 3.93
CA GLN A 121 11.40 8.11 3.43
C GLN A 121 10.74 6.81 3.90
N PRO A 122 11.10 5.65 3.37
CA PRO A 122 10.68 4.37 3.94
C PRO A 122 10.96 4.33 5.45
N LYS A 123 10.02 3.83 6.24
CA LYS A 123 10.16 3.74 7.71
C LYS A 123 11.16 2.66 8.15
N TYR A 124 11.61 1.83 7.24
CA TYR A 124 12.41 0.65 7.50
C TYR A 124 13.73 0.68 6.73
N SER A 125 14.73 0.03 7.29
CA SER A 125 16.01 -0.22 6.65
C SER A 125 15.94 -1.45 5.73
N GLU A 126 16.91 -1.59 4.82
CA GLU A 126 17.07 -2.77 3.96
C GLU A 126 17.13 -4.07 4.78
N LYS A 127 17.83 -4.06 5.93
CA LYS A 127 17.87 -5.21 6.83
C LYS A 127 16.48 -5.59 7.35
N GLN A 128 15.72 -4.63 7.84
CA GLN A 128 14.35 -4.88 8.32
C GLN A 128 13.44 -5.39 7.19
N GLN A 129 13.60 -4.88 5.98
CA GLN A 129 12.90 -5.36 4.81
C GLN A 129 13.21 -6.83 4.53
N ILE A 130 14.49 -7.21 4.48
CA ILE A 130 14.93 -8.58 4.22
C ILE A 130 14.42 -9.53 5.32
N ASP A 131 14.54 -9.12 6.58
CA ASP A 131 14.06 -9.90 7.72
C ASP A 131 12.53 -10.09 7.64
N PHE A 132 11.78 -9.03 7.25
CA PHE A 132 10.34 -9.11 7.06
C PHE A 132 9.96 -10.09 5.94
N ILE A 133 10.60 -9.99 4.77
CA ILE A 133 10.35 -10.87 3.62
C ILE A 133 10.57 -12.33 4.02
N ASN A 134 11.71 -12.64 4.63
CA ASN A 134 12.07 -14.00 5.03
C ASN A 134 11.10 -14.61 6.05
N ASN A 135 10.54 -13.79 6.94
CA ASN A 135 9.59 -14.23 7.96
C ASN A 135 8.14 -14.32 7.46
N ASN A 136 7.83 -13.76 6.28
CA ASN A 136 6.47 -13.71 5.73
C ASN A 136 6.31 -14.44 4.41
N THR A 137 7.19 -15.40 4.10
CA THR A 137 7.02 -16.29 2.94
C THR A 137 5.85 -17.26 3.15
N TRP A 138 5.34 -17.82 2.07
CA TRP A 138 4.32 -18.87 2.14
C TRP A 138 4.82 -20.09 2.91
N GLU A 139 6.09 -20.46 2.75
CA GLU A 139 6.73 -21.57 3.48
C GLU A 139 6.73 -21.31 4.98
N SER A 140 7.07 -20.09 5.42
CA SER A 140 7.03 -19.68 6.83
C SER A 140 5.62 -19.78 7.40
N ARG A 141 4.62 -19.28 6.68
CA ARG A 141 3.22 -19.35 7.10
C ARG A 141 2.69 -20.76 7.18
N VAL A 142 2.99 -21.59 6.20
CA VAL A 142 2.61 -23.04 6.21
C VAL A 142 3.30 -23.77 7.39
N SER A 143 4.58 -23.51 7.62
CA SER A 143 5.32 -24.10 8.73
C SER A 143 4.72 -23.70 10.08
N GLU A 144 4.31 -22.45 10.25
CA GLU A 144 3.63 -21.96 11.46
C GLU A 144 2.29 -22.70 11.68
N ILE A 145 1.48 -22.86 10.64
CA ILE A 145 0.20 -23.59 10.74
C ILE A 145 0.42 -25.05 11.12
N ILE A 146 1.37 -25.71 10.51
CA ILE A 146 1.68 -27.12 10.79
C ILE A 146 2.23 -27.31 12.20
N SER A 147 3.04 -26.36 12.70
CA SER A 147 3.64 -26.41 14.04
C SER A 147 2.63 -26.13 15.17
N LYS A 148 1.60 -25.33 14.89
CA LYS A 148 0.46 -25.13 15.78
C LYS A 148 -0.40 -26.39 15.67
N LYS A 149 -0.32 -27.30 16.67
CA LYS A 149 -1.00 -28.61 16.84
C LYS A 149 -2.26 -28.81 15.96
N PRO A 150 -2.48 -30.05 15.48
CA PRO A 150 -3.65 -30.35 14.66
C PRO A 150 -4.92 -29.90 15.37
N LEU A 151 -5.73 -29.12 14.70
CA LEU A 151 -7.11 -28.90 15.06
C LEU A 151 -7.76 -30.30 15.18
N ASN A 152 -8.11 -30.71 16.39
CA ASN A 152 -8.99 -31.87 16.61
C ASN A 152 -10.36 -31.51 16.03
N ILE A 153 -10.52 -31.70 14.74
CA ILE A 153 -11.82 -31.66 14.08
C ILE A 153 -12.52 -32.96 14.49
N LYS A 154 -13.42 -32.85 15.48
CA LYS A 154 -14.38 -33.92 15.78
C LYS A 154 -15.57 -33.81 14.83
#